data_532e551b670b260898405fac7f30a0ac
#
_entry.id   532e551b670b260898405fac7f30a0ac
#
_cell.length_a   1.000
_cell.length_b   1.000
_cell.length_c   1.000
_cell.angle_alpha   90.00
_cell.angle_beta   90.00
_cell.angle_gamma   90.00
#
_symmetry.space_group_name_H-M   'P 1'
#
loop_
_entity.id
_entity.type
_entity.pdbx_description
1 polymer ?
#
loop_
_entity_poly.entity_id
_entity_poly.type
_entity_poly.pdbx_seq_one_letter_code
_entity_poly.pdbx_strand_id
1 'polypeptide(L)'
;WGNFNNLIGCPLCIDNTPDDAEVVVSEMGMNHKGEIAQLAGLTHPDVGVYTNVGPVHIEFFGTIEKIAEAKRELLENVKPGGTIILNADNQYVMDISRGFEGRKVTYGIDHDADFRGVNIRERGLLGTSFEVGGHAFELSLPGRHNLENLLAAIAAARSIGISWEGIASGVQALKPAYHRGIILDAGGATIYDDTYNSNPYALGSALTLMAQADVTGRRIAVIGDMLELGDKELDYHRDAGKAIPKSVDTVIGVGKRSRALLDGAREAGFATGNLHHFDDAPSAGEFLKTFIRPGDLVLIKASRGIGLDRIVNMLTGHAEGAH
;
A
#
# COMPACT_ATOMS: atom_id res chain seq x y z
N TRP A 1 12.54 10.69 -7.15
CA TRP A 1 13.20 11.18 -5.93
C TRP A 1 12.20 11.21 -4.78
N GLY A 2 11.89 10.11 -4.15
CA GLY A 2 10.97 10.09 -3.03
C GLY A 2 9.52 10.43 -3.41
N ASN A 3 8.63 10.48 -2.40
CA ASN A 3 7.23 10.82 -2.58
C ASN A 3 6.96 12.23 -2.03
N PHE A 4 7.03 13.23 -2.89
CA PHE A 4 6.88 14.65 -2.57
C PHE A 4 5.40 15.07 -2.59
N ASN A 5 4.59 14.55 -1.68
CA ASN A 5 3.14 14.69 -1.64
C ASN A 5 2.59 15.71 -0.63
N ASN A 6 3.43 16.58 -0.08
CA ASN A 6 3.07 17.58 0.92
C ASN A 6 3.22 19.03 0.40
N LEU A 7 2.88 20.02 1.24
CA LEU A 7 2.92 21.46 0.89
C LEU A 7 4.29 22.00 0.51
N ILE A 8 5.37 21.28 0.76
CA ILE A 8 6.73 21.65 0.34
C ILE A 8 7.12 20.85 -0.91
N GLY A 9 6.87 19.56 -0.90
CA GLY A 9 7.33 18.65 -1.94
C GLY A 9 6.54 18.76 -3.24
N CYS A 10 5.22 18.89 -3.19
CA CYS A 10 4.40 18.99 -4.38
C CYS A 10 4.74 20.23 -5.23
N PRO A 11 4.88 21.48 -4.69
CA PRO A 11 5.36 22.61 -5.46
C PRO A 11 6.73 22.39 -6.11
N LEU A 12 7.67 21.73 -5.42
CA LEU A 12 8.97 21.37 -5.99
C LEU A 12 8.85 20.38 -7.15
N CYS A 13 7.90 19.42 -7.08
CA CYS A 13 7.64 18.53 -8.21
C CYS A 13 7.12 19.29 -9.43
N ILE A 14 6.23 20.26 -9.20
CA ILE A 14 5.68 21.11 -10.29
C ILE A 14 6.80 21.95 -10.91
N ASP A 15 7.63 22.60 -10.10
CA ASP A 15 8.74 23.44 -10.54
C ASP A 15 9.81 22.66 -11.34
N ASN A 16 10.02 21.39 -10.98
CA ASN A 16 10.92 20.48 -11.69
C ASN A 16 10.29 19.71 -12.84
N THR A 17 9.02 20.00 -13.18
CA THR A 17 8.36 19.34 -14.32
C THR A 17 8.99 19.84 -15.63
N PRO A 18 9.42 18.96 -16.55
CA PRO A 18 9.93 19.37 -17.84
C PRO A 18 8.90 20.17 -18.65
N ASP A 19 9.35 21.18 -19.40
CA ASP A 19 8.48 22.06 -20.21
C ASP A 19 7.71 21.30 -21.29
N ASP A 20 8.21 20.15 -21.73
CA ASP A 20 7.62 19.26 -22.73
C ASP A 20 6.78 18.11 -22.13
N ALA A 21 6.52 18.15 -20.84
CA ALA A 21 5.68 17.14 -20.18
C ALA A 21 4.23 17.20 -20.68
N GLU A 22 3.74 16.11 -21.25
CA GLU A 22 2.34 16.00 -21.72
C GLU A 22 1.36 15.71 -20.57
N VAL A 23 1.82 15.00 -19.52
CA VAL A 23 1.03 14.60 -18.37
C VAL A 23 1.86 14.73 -17.08
N VAL A 24 1.26 15.34 -16.06
CA VAL A 24 1.82 15.42 -14.71
C VAL A 24 0.94 14.61 -13.77
N VAL A 25 1.54 13.67 -13.04
CA VAL A 25 0.86 12.91 -11.98
C VAL A 25 1.37 13.40 -10.64
N SER A 26 0.51 14.07 -9.88
CA SER A 26 0.83 14.61 -8.56
C SER A 26 0.11 13.82 -7.48
N GLU A 27 0.85 13.22 -6.55
CA GLU A 27 0.27 12.67 -5.33
C GLU A 27 0.08 13.76 -4.29
N MET A 28 -1.04 13.71 -3.56
CA MET A 28 -1.39 14.69 -2.53
C MET A 28 -1.65 13.96 -1.22
N GLY A 29 -0.77 14.15 -0.25
CA GLY A 29 -0.92 13.69 1.13
C GLY A 29 -1.48 14.76 2.05
N MET A 30 -2.02 14.35 3.21
CA MET A 30 -2.54 15.28 4.21
C MET A 30 -2.40 14.72 5.62
N ASN A 31 -2.12 15.61 6.57
CA ASN A 31 -2.27 15.38 8.01
C ASN A 31 -3.32 16.31 8.62
N HIS A 32 -3.73 17.37 7.92
CA HIS A 32 -4.71 18.34 8.38
C HIS A 32 -5.70 18.69 7.27
N LYS A 33 -6.90 19.12 7.69
CA LYS A 33 -7.92 19.69 6.78
C LYS A 33 -7.36 20.96 6.11
N GLY A 34 -7.63 21.13 4.82
CA GLY A 34 -7.18 22.26 4.01
C GLY A 34 -5.88 22.01 3.25
N GLU A 35 -5.11 20.98 3.57
CA GLU A 35 -3.85 20.69 2.86
C GLU A 35 -4.10 20.17 1.45
N ILE A 36 -5.09 19.31 1.25
CA ILE A 36 -5.47 18.85 -0.10
C ILE A 36 -6.01 20.02 -0.94
N ALA A 37 -6.80 20.92 -0.35
CA ALA A 37 -7.29 22.10 -1.07
C ALA A 37 -6.15 23.00 -1.56
N GLN A 38 -5.11 23.21 -0.72
CA GLN A 38 -3.94 23.98 -1.12
C GLN A 38 -3.15 23.30 -2.24
N LEU A 39 -2.88 22.00 -2.12
CA LEU A 39 -2.15 21.22 -3.12
C LEU A 39 -2.91 21.17 -4.45
N ALA A 40 -4.20 20.89 -4.41
CA ALA A 40 -5.07 20.83 -5.59
C ALA A 40 -5.25 22.23 -6.21
N GLY A 41 -5.30 23.28 -5.39
CA GLY A 41 -5.33 24.68 -5.85
C GLY A 41 -4.07 25.12 -6.59
N LEU A 42 -2.90 24.49 -6.32
CA LEU A 42 -1.67 24.73 -7.08
C LEU A 42 -1.66 24.00 -8.43
N THR A 43 -2.23 22.79 -8.48
CA THR A 43 -2.17 21.93 -9.66
C THR A 43 -3.34 22.11 -10.62
N HIS A 44 -4.51 22.56 -10.11
CA HIS A 44 -5.76 22.62 -10.86
C HIS A 44 -5.98 21.39 -11.75
N PRO A 45 -6.15 20.18 -11.15
CA PRO A 45 -6.12 18.95 -11.89
C PRO A 45 -7.27 18.80 -12.88
N ASP A 46 -7.01 18.26 -14.05
CA ASP A 46 -8.02 17.84 -15.03
C ASP A 46 -8.68 16.52 -14.60
N VAL A 47 -7.93 15.68 -13.87
CA VAL A 47 -8.38 14.39 -13.38
C VAL A 47 -8.03 14.24 -11.91
N GLY A 48 -9.03 14.04 -11.06
CA GLY A 48 -8.85 13.68 -9.65
C GLY A 48 -9.01 12.17 -9.45
N VAL A 49 -8.04 11.51 -8.78
CA VAL A 49 -8.09 10.07 -8.53
C VAL A 49 -8.20 9.78 -7.05
N TYR A 50 -9.21 9.04 -6.65
CA TYR A 50 -9.41 8.56 -5.28
C TYR A 50 -9.14 7.07 -5.19
N THR A 51 -8.12 6.70 -4.46
CA THR A 51 -7.74 5.28 -4.27
C THR A 51 -8.52 4.65 -3.13
N ASN A 52 -8.28 5.13 -1.91
CA ASN A 52 -8.91 4.57 -0.72
C ASN A 52 -9.13 5.62 0.37
N VAL A 53 -10.17 5.41 1.17
CA VAL A 53 -10.40 6.10 2.44
C VAL A 53 -10.52 5.03 3.53
N GLY A 54 -9.68 5.13 4.53
CA GLY A 54 -9.61 4.18 5.64
C GLY A 54 -8.94 4.82 6.86
N PRO A 55 -8.71 4.06 7.96
CA PRO A 55 -8.17 4.57 9.22
C PRO A 55 -6.66 4.83 9.15
N VAL A 56 -6.22 5.66 8.21
CA VAL A 56 -4.86 6.19 8.09
C VAL A 56 -4.83 7.61 8.63
N HIS A 57 -3.75 8.00 9.32
CA HIS A 57 -3.64 9.33 9.95
C HIS A 57 -4.77 9.66 10.95
N ILE A 58 -5.42 8.62 11.52
CA ILE A 58 -6.59 8.79 12.38
C ILE A 58 -6.27 9.59 13.66
N GLU A 59 -5.02 9.61 14.06
CA GLU A 59 -4.51 10.45 15.16
C GLU A 59 -4.82 11.93 14.95
N PHE A 60 -4.72 12.42 13.70
CA PHE A 60 -4.93 13.82 13.37
C PHE A 60 -6.41 14.16 13.10
N PHE A 61 -7.17 13.22 12.56
CA PHE A 61 -8.55 13.45 12.13
C PHE A 61 -9.60 12.95 13.14
N GLY A 62 -9.25 11.97 13.96
CA GLY A 62 -10.13 11.36 14.96
C GLY A 62 -11.13 10.35 14.39
N THR A 63 -11.69 10.58 13.19
CA THR A 63 -12.66 9.66 12.55
C THR A 63 -12.40 9.50 11.05
N ILE A 64 -12.88 8.39 10.48
CA ILE A 64 -12.73 8.10 9.03
C ILE A 64 -13.55 9.09 8.19
N GLU A 65 -14.71 9.53 8.70
CA GLU A 65 -15.56 10.52 8.04
C GLU A 65 -14.82 11.85 7.84
N LYS A 66 -14.07 12.30 8.85
CA LYS A 66 -13.25 13.52 8.74
C LYS A 66 -12.08 13.35 7.76
N ILE A 67 -11.51 12.15 7.66
CA ILE A 67 -10.53 11.82 6.63
C ILE A 67 -11.17 11.92 5.24
N ALA A 68 -12.38 11.37 5.08
CA ALA A 68 -13.15 11.46 3.84
C ALA A 68 -13.45 12.91 3.46
N GLU A 69 -13.91 13.75 4.42
CA GLU A 69 -14.15 15.19 4.21
C GLU A 69 -12.89 15.93 3.74
N ALA A 70 -11.73 15.66 4.36
CA ALA A 70 -10.49 16.30 3.95
C ALA A 70 -10.06 15.84 2.55
N LYS A 71 -10.21 14.55 2.22
CA LYS A 71 -9.97 14.07 0.85
C LYS A 71 -10.94 14.67 -0.18
N ARG A 72 -12.17 15.01 0.22
CA ARG A 72 -13.15 15.67 -0.65
C ARG A 72 -12.65 17.01 -1.20
N GLU A 73 -11.75 17.68 -0.52
CA GLU A 73 -11.16 18.96 -0.96
C GLU A 73 -10.54 18.89 -2.37
N LEU A 74 -10.04 17.72 -2.81
CA LEU A 74 -9.58 17.53 -4.18
C LEU A 74 -10.71 17.76 -5.20
N LEU A 75 -11.90 17.23 -4.91
CA LEU A 75 -13.06 17.33 -5.80
C LEU A 75 -13.47 18.79 -6.09
N GLU A 76 -13.32 19.66 -5.08
CA GLU A 76 -13.66 21.07 -5.18
C GLU A 76 -12.66 21.88 -6.01
N ASN A 77 -11.49 21.30 -6.28
CA ASN A 77 -10.38 21.91 -7.03
C ASN A 77 -10.13 21.26 -8.39
N VAL A 78 -10.87 20.23 -8.76
CA VAL A 78 -10.86 19.70 -10.14
C VAL A 78 -11.46 20.74 -11.07
N LYS A 79 -10.83 20.98 -12.24
CA LYS A 79 -11.30 21.96 -13.23
C LYS A 79 -12.76 21.74 -13.61
N PRO A 80 -13.51 22.81 -13.94
CA PRO A 80 -14.87 22.68 -14.49
C PRO A 80 -14.87 21.75 -15.71
N GLY A 81 -15.76 20.74 -15.70
CA GLY A 81 -15.83 19.72 -16.74
C GLY A 81 -14.77 18.61 -16.62
N GLY A 82 -13.91 18.66 -15.59
CA GLY A 82 -12.91 17.63 -15.31
C GLY A 82 -13.52 16.30 -14.89
N THR A 83 -12.66 15.32 -14.69
CA THR A 83 -13.04 13.93 -14.38
C THR A 83 -12.60 13.58 -12.97
N ILE A 84 -13.44 12.83 -12.24
CA ILE A 84 -13.02 12.14 -11.01
C ILE A 84 -13.08 10.63 -11.19
N ILE A 85 -12.07 9.94 -10.66
CA ILE A 85 -11.93 8.50 -10.72
C ILE A 85 -12.08 7.95 -9.31
N LEU A 86 -13.00 7.02 -9.13
CA LEU A 86 -13.52 6.59 -7.84
C LEU A 86 -13.41 5.08 -7.67
N ASN A 87 -12.94 4.65 -6.51
CA ASN A 87 -12.97 3.26 -6.11
C ASN A 87 -14.39 2.85 -5.71
N ALA A 88 -15.07 2.05 -6.54
CA ALA A 88 -16.41 1.55 -6.30
C ALA A 88 -16.48 0.59 -5.09
N ASP A 89 -15.37 -0.03 -4.73
CA ASP A 89 -15.28 -0.95 -3.59
C ASP A 89 -15.11 -0.22 -2.25
N ASN A 90 -14.93 1.11 -2.27
CA ASN A 90 -14.80 1.92 -1.06
C ASN A 90 -15.97 2.89 -0.92
N GLN A 91 -16.86 2.59 0.03
CA GLN A 91 -18.09 3.37 0.25
C GLN A 91 -17.80 4.85 0.58
N TYR A 92 -16.76 5.14 1.37
CA TYR A 92 -16.38 6.52 1.69
C TYR A 92 -15.94 7.29 0.43
N VAL A 93 -15.22 6.64 -0.49
CA VAL A 93 -14.85 7.25 -1.78
C VAL A 93 -16.10 7.54 -2.62
N MET A 94 -17.06 6.64 -2.66
CA MET A 94 -18.32 6.85 -3.37
C MET A 94 -19.14 7.99 -2.75
N ASP A 95 -19.16 8.08 -1.42
CA ASP A 95 -19.94 9.10 -0.70
C ASP A 95 -19.36 10.52 -0.88
N ILE A 96 -18.03 10.69 -0.86
CA ILE A 96 -17.41 12.01 -1.10
C ILE A 96 -17.68 12.55 -2.49
N SER A 97 -18.00 11.71 -3.46
CA SER A 97 -18.31 12.10 -4.84
C SER A 97 -19.73 12.69 -5.03
N ARG A 98 -20.56 12.66 -3.99
CA ARG A 98 -21.93 13.18 -4.08
C ARG A 98 -21.92 14.68 -4.35
N GLY A 99 -22.76 15.10 -5.32
CA GLY A 99 -22.85 16.49 -5.73
C GLY A 99 -21.75 16.98 -6.69
N PHE A 100 -20.83 16.12 -7.11
CA PHE A 100 -19.91 16.48 -8.19
C PHE A 100 -20.63 16.45 -9.54
N GLU A 101 -20.57 17.56 -10.28
CA GLU A 101 -21.27 17.73 -11.57
C GLU A 101 -20.41 17.38 -12.79
N GLY A 102 -19.10 17.14 -12.61
CA GLY A 102 -18.19 16.70 -13.68
C GLY A 102 -18.34 15.21 -14.02
N ARG A 103 -17.47 14.71 -14.87
CA ARG A 103 -17.45 13.31 -15.27
C ARG A 103 -16.99 12.43 -14.11
N LYS A 104 -17.76 11.39 -13.79
CA LYS A 104 -17.40 10.34 -12.84
C LYS A 104 -17.04 9.09 -13.61
N VAL A 105 -15.93 8.49 -13.24
CA VAL A 105 -15.46 7.19 -13.73
C VAL A 105 -15.15 6.30 -12.54
N THR A 106 -15.64 5.08 -12.55
CA THR A 106 -15.48 4.13 -11.45
C THR A 106 -14.53 3.00 -11.82
N TYR A 107 -13.80 2.51 -10.83
CA TYR A 107 -13.05 1.26 -10.93
C TYR A 107 -13.28 0.40 -9.70
N GLY A 108 -13.09 -0.90 -9.82
CA GLY A 108 -13.28 -1.82 -8.70
C GLY A 108 -13.14 -3.27 -9.10
N ILE A 109 -13.33 -4.15 -8.13
CA ILE A 109 -13.26 -5.60 -8.27
C ILE A 109 -14.58 -6.23 -7.83
N ASP A 110 -15.06 -5.87 -6.63
CA ASP A 110 -16.22 -6.51 -6.00
C ASP A 110 -17.55 -5.90 -6.47
N HIS A 111 -17.58 -4.57 -6.64
CA HIS A 111 -18.77 -3.86 -7.09
C HIS A 111 -18.74 -3.58 -8.58
N ASP A 112 -19.91 -3.27 -9.14
CA ASP A 112 -20.01 -2.85 -10.52
C ASP A 112 -19.33 -1.51 -10.76
N ALA A 113 -18.55 -1.41 -11.84
CA ALA A 113 -17.72 -0.25 -12.14
C ALA A 113 -17.43 -0.15 -13.65
N ASP A 114 -17.12 1.07 -14.14
CA ASP A 114 -16.74 1.30 -15.54
C ASP A 114 -15.46 0.52 -15.92
N PHE A 115 -14.52 0.43 -14.98
CA PHE A 115 -13.29 -0.36 -15.10
C PHE A 115 -13.24 -1.45 -14.05
N ARG A 116 -14.08 -2.47 -14.22
CA ARG A 116 -14.13 -3.61 -13.31
C ARG A 116 -13.10 -4.66 -13.70
N GLY A 117 -12.26 -5.06 -12.71
CA GLY A 117 -11.38 -6.22 -12.83
C GLY A 117 -12.19 -7.51 -12.71
N VAL A 118 -12.11 -8.38 -13.73
CA VAL A 118 -12.82 -9.66 -13.79
C VAL A 118 -11.85 -10.79 -14.16
N ASN A 119 -12.30 -12.04 -14.07
CA ASN A 119 -11.48 -13.23 -14.38
C ASN A 119 -10.14 -13.26 -13.64
N ILE A 120 -10.12 -12.75 -12.39
CA ILE A 120 -8.93 -12.56 -11.58
C ILE A 120 -8.40 -13.93 -11.15
N ARG A 121 -7.09 -14.12 -11.35
CA ARG A 121 -6.34 -15.29 -10.88
C ARG A 121 -5.09 -14.82 -10.15
N GLU A 122 -5.11 -14.91 -8.83
CA GLU A 122 -3.96 -14.62 -8.00
C GLU A 122 -2.94 -15.77 -8.11
N ARG A 123 -1.66 -15.42 -8.31
CA ARG A 123 -0.53 -16.36 -8.46
C ARG A 123 0.50 -16.18 -7.33
N GLY A 124 0.01 -15.82 -6.13
CA GLY A 124 0.85 -15.53 -4.98
C GLY A 124 1.86 -14.43 -5.29
N LEU A 125 3.14 -14.66 -5.02
CA LEU A 125 4.21 -13.69 -5.25
C LEU A 125 4.51 -13.41 -6.74
N LEU A 126 3.97 -14.21 -7.65
CA LEU A 126 4.14 -14.02 -9.10
C LEU A 126 3.17 -12.99 -9.70
N GLY A 127 2.32 -12.39 -8.86
CA GLY A 127 1.37 -11.37 -9.30
C GLY A 127 -0.01 -11.91 -9.63
N THR A 128 -0.72 -11.25 -10.54
CA THR A 128 -2.14 -11.50 -10.82
C THR A 128 -2.43 -11.39 -12.30
N SER A 129 -3.17 -12.35 -12.88
CA SER A 129 -3.78 -12.19 -14.20
C SER A 129 -5.24 -11.80 -14.05
N PHE A 130 -5.73 -10.93 -14.93
CA PHE A 130 -7.09 -10.40 -14.87
C PHE A 130 -7.52 -9.83 -16.23
N GLU A 131 -8.80 -9.49 -16.35
CA GLU A 131 -9.35 -8.79 -17.50
C GLU A 131 -10.04 -7.50 -17.07
N VAL A 132 -9.96 -6.45 -17.87
CA VAL A 132 -10.69 -5.17 -17.71
C VAL A 132 -11.00 -4.57 -19.08
N GLY A 133 -12.22 -4.09 -19.27
CA GLY A 133 -12.65 -3.50 -20.54
C GLY A 133 -12.51 -4.44 -21.75
N GLY A 134 -12.60 -5.76 -21.54
CA GLY A 134 -12.43 -6.79 -22.56
C GLY A 134 -10.97 -7.10 -22.93
N HIS A 135 -9.99 -6.56 -22.21
CA HIS A 135 -8.56 -6.79 -22.42
C HIS A 135 -7.96 -7.58 -21.27
N ALA A 136 -7.13 -8.59 -21.59
CA ALA A 136 -6.42 -9.41 -20.62
C ALA A 136 -5.06 -8.79 -20.27
N PHE A 137 -4.71 -8.84 -18.98
CA PHE A 137 -3.47 -8.29 -18.43
C PHE A 137 -2.80 -9.27 -17.47
N GLU A 138 -1.48 -9.16 -17.37
CA GLU A 138 -0.66 -9.80 -16.36
C GLU A 138 0.08 -8.74 -15.54
N LEU A 139 -0.27 -8.63 -14.27
CA LEU A 139 0.38 -7.75 -13.30
C LEU A 139 1.42 -8.56 -12.53
N SER A 140 2.70 -8.19 -12.64
CA SER A 140 3.80 -8.83 -11.90
C SER A 140 3.86 -8.42 -10.42
N LEU A 141 3.19 -7.32 -10.04
CA LEU A 141 3.11 -6.87 -8.64
C LEU A 141 2.11 -7.74 -7.88
N PRO A 142 2.54 -8.41 -6.79
CA PRO A 142 1.68 -9.32 -6.06
C PRO A 142 0.66 -8.58 -5.17
N GLY A 143 -0.48 -9.24 -4.95
CA GLY A 143 -1.50 -8.81 -4.01
C GLY A 143 -2.62 -7.97 -4.64
N ARG A 144 -3.82 -8.18 -4.11
CA ARG A 144 -5.06 -7.55 -4.57
C ARG A 144 -4.99 -6.01 -4.58
N HIS A 145 -4.32 -5.41 -3.59
CA HIS A 145 -4.16 -3.94 -3.51
C HIS A 145 -3.40 -3.37 -4.71
N ASN A 146 -2.44 -4.11 -5.28
CA ASN A 146 -1.74 -3.69 -6.49
C ASN A 146 -2.65 -3.79 -7.73
N LEU A 147 -3.55 -4.77 -7.78
CA LEU A 147 -4.58 -4.83 -8.82
C LEU A 147 -5.55 -3.63 -8.70
N GLU A 148 -6.02 -3.29 -7.50
CA GLU A 148 -6.86 -2.12 -7.27
C GLU A 148 -6.17 -0.83 -7.72
N ASN A 149 -4.89 -0.65 -7.36
CA ASN A 149 -4.09 0.50 -7.79
C ASN A 149 -3.92 0.54 -9.32
N LEU A 150 -3.71 -0.61 -9.97
CA LEU A 150 -3.60 -0.69 -11.41
C LEU A 150 -4.93 -0.35 -12.10
N LEU A 151 -6.07 -0.80 -11.59
CA LEU A 151 -7.38 -0.44 -12.12
C LEU A 151 -7.63 1.07 -12.05
N ALA A 152 -7.22 1.73 -10.95
CA ALA A 152 -7.23 3.19 -10.84
C ALA A 152 -6.36 3.85 -11.91
N ALA A 153 -5.14 3.34 -12.12
CA ALA A 153 -4.21 3.85 -13.13
C ALA A 153 -4.75 3.64 -14.56
N ILE A 154 -5.36 2.49 -14.85
CA ILE A 154 -6.01 2.21 -16.14
C ILE A 154 -7.17 3.19 -16.38
N ALA A 155 -8.04 3.41 -15.38
CA ALA A 155 -9.14 4.35 -15.47
C ALA A 155 -8.64 5.78 -15.73
N ALA A 156 -7.55 6.20 -15.06
CA ALA A 156 -6.90 7.49 -15.28
C ALA A 156 -6.34 7.61 -16.71
N ALA A 157 -5.56 6.64 -17.13
CA ALA A 157 -4.96 6.59 -18.46
C ALA A 157 -6.02 6.63 -19.59
N ARG A 158 -7.09 5.85 -19.45
CA ARG A 158 -8.21 5.87 -20.40
C ARG A 158 -8.97 7.20 -20.41
N SER A 159 -9.06 7.87 -19.28
CA SER A 159 -9.74 9.17 -19.17
C SER A 159 -9.01 10.29 -19.90
N ILE A 160 -7.70 10.17 -20.10
CA ILE A 160 -6.85 11.10 -20.88
C ILE A 160 -6.53 10.58 -22.27
N GLY A 161 -7.16 9.49 -22.74
CA GLY A 161 -7.09 9.02 -24.12
C GLY A 161 -5.95 8.04 -24.45
N ILE A 162 -5.22 7.52 -23.46
CA ILE A 162 -4.18 6.49 -23.70
C ILE A 162 -4.83 5.22 -24.25
N SER A 163 -4.28 4.65 -25.31
CA SER A 163 -4.79 3.44 -25.96
C SER A 163 -4.60 2.19 -25.07
N TRP A 164 -5.33 1.12 -25.37
CA TRP A 164 -5.17 -0.14 -24.66
C TRP A 164 -3.79 -0.76 -24.87
N GLU A 165 -3.19 -0.57 -26.05
CA GLU A 165 -1.82 -1.00 -26.37
C GLU A 165 -0.79 -0.24 -25.53
N GLY A 166 -0.98 1.07 -25.37
CA GLY A 166 -0.14 1.91 -24.50
C GLY A 166 -0.24 1.48 -23.03
N ILE A 167 -1.46 1.18 -22.55
CA ILE A 167 -1.68 0.65 -21.20
C ILE A 167 -1.01 -0.71 -21.04
N ALA A 168 -1.15 -1.63 -22.00
CA ALA A 168 -0.53 -2.95 -21.94
C ALA A 168 1.00 -2.87 -21.85
N SER A 169 1.61 -1.97 -22.65
CA SER A 169 3.04 -1.69 -22.58
C SER A 169 3.45 -1.14 -21.20
N GLY A 170 2.66 -0.20 -20.65
CA GLY A 170 2.89 0.36 -19.32
C GLY A 170 2.81 -0.70 -18.21
N VAL A 171 1.81 -1.58 -18.26
CA VAL A 171 1.64 -2.67 -17.27
C VAL A 171 2.83 -3.62 -17.27
N GLN A 172 3.36 -3.98 -18.44
CA GLN A 172 4.54 -4.83 -18.55
C GLN A 172 5.82 -4.18 -17.99
N ALA A 173 5.90 -2.85 -18.02
CA ALA A 173 7.03 -2.09 -17.50
C ALA A 173 6.97 -1.83 -16.00
N LEU A 174 5.85 -2.15 -15.33
CA LEU A 174 5.68 -1.88 -13.89
C LEU A 174 6.70 -2.65 -13.06
N LYS A 175 7.29 -1.93 -12.11
CA LYS A 175 8.17 -2.47 -11.08
C LYS A 175 7.66 -2.04 -9.70
N PRO A 176 7.95 -2.83 -8.64
CA PRO A 176 7.65 -2.39 -7.29
C PRO A 176 8.29 -1.03 -6.99
N ALA A 177 7.57 -0.16 -6.30
CA ALA A 177 8.15 1.05 -5.76
C ALA A 177 9.09 0.72 -4.58
N TYR A 178 9.95 1.65 -4.25
CA TYR A 178 10.92 1.52 -3.16
C TYR A 178 10.28 1.01 -1.86
N HIS A 179 10.75 -0.15 -1.39
CA HIS A 179 10.25 -0.84 -0.19
C HIS A 179 8.73 -1.10 -0.16
N ARG A 180 8.09 -1.28 -1.32
CA ARG A 180 6.66 -1.59 -1.44
C ARG A 180 6.46 -2.91 -2.18
N GLY A 181 6.59 -4.01 -1.46
CA GLY A 181 6.37 -5.35 -2.02
C GLY A 181 7.51 -5.84 -2.92
N ILE A 182 8.74 -5.46 -2.63
CA ILE A 182 9.92 -5.95 -3.35
C ILE A 182 10.22 -7.38 -2.92
N ILE A 183 10.49 -8.26 -3.88
CA ILE A 183 10.88 -9.64 -3.64
C ILE A 183 12.39 -9.75 -3.83
N LEU A 184 13.08 -10.20 -2.78
CA LEU A 184 14.54 -10.32 -2.73
C LEU A 184 14.95 -11.74 -2.29
N ASP A 185 16.13 -12.17 -2.70
CA ASP A 185 16.74 -13.40 -2.19
C ASP A 185 17.69 -13.12 -1.03
N ALA A 186 17.63 -13.94 -0.01
CA ALA A 186 18.55 -13.92 1.12
C ALA A 186 19.04 -15.35 1.42
N GLY A 187 20.01 -15.82 0.64
CA GLY A 187 20.59 -17.15 0.80
C GLY A 187 19.61 -18.29 0.57
N GLY A 188 18.70 -18.12 -0.40
CA GLY A 188 17.65 -19.08 -0.75
C GLY A 188 16.35 -18.91 0.05
N ALA A 189 16.28 -17.97 1.02
CA ALA A 189 15.03 -17.51 1.59
C ALA A 189 14.49 -16.35 0.76
N THR A 190 13.17 -16.26 0.59
CA THR A 190 12.50 -15.17 -0.10
C THR A 190 12.11 -14.09 0.91
N ILE A 191 12.63 -12.88 0.73
CA ILE A 191 12.23 -11.70 1.50
C ILE A 191 11.16 -10.93 0.72
N TYR A 192 10.01 -10.71 1.34
CA TYR A 192 8.99 -9.79 0.85
C TYR A 192 9.11 -8.47 1.62
N ASP A 193 9.82 -7.52 1.01
CA ASP A 193 10.12 -6.22 1.58
C ASP A 193 8.96 -5.25 1.35
N ASP A 194 8.21 -4.96 2.39
CA ASP A 194 7.12 -3.99 2.42
C ASP A 194 7.32 -3.00 3.60
N THR A 195 8.56 -2.53 3.76
CA THR A 195 9.01 -1.73 4.91
C THR A 195 8.76 -0.24 4.76
N TYR A 196 8.23 0.24 3.63
CA TYR A 196 8.00 1.67 3.42
C TYR A 196 7.03 2.28 4.43
N ASN A 197 5.89 1.63 4.68
CA ASN A 197 4.91 2.07 5.67
C ASN A 197 3.97 0.92 6.06
N SER A 198 3.28 1.05 7.21
CA SER A 198 2.31 0.08 7.68
C SER A 198 1.12 0.75 8.34
N ASN A 199 -0.05 0.16 8.12
CA ASN A 199 -1.29 0.41 8.83
C ASN A 199 -2.07 -0.91 8.91
N PRO A 200 -3.16 -1.01 9.69
CA PRO A 200 -3.89 -2.27 9.87
C PRO A 200 -4.39 -2.90 8.56
N TYR A 201 -4.87 -2.08 7.62
CA TYR A 201 -5.36 -2.56 6.31
C TYR A 201 -4.23 -3.12 5.45
N ALA A 202 -3.15 -2.35 5.30
CA ALA A 202 -1.99 -2.76 4.51
C ALA A 202 -1.28 -3.99 5.10
N LEU A 203 -1.23 -4.11 6.44
CA LEU A 203 -0.69 -5.30 7.10
C LEU A 203 -1.57 -6.51 6.83
N GLY A 204 -2.91 -6.39 6.94
CA GLY A 204 -3.83 -7.47 6.63
C GLY A 204 -3.69 -7.98 5.18
N SER A 205 -3.54 -7.06 4.22
CA SER A 205 -3.32 -7.39 2.81
C SER A 205 -2.00 -8.15 2.59
N ALA A 206 -0.91 -7.70 3.23
CA ALA A 206 0.40 -8.38 3.14
C ALA A 206 0.38 -9.78 3.77
N LEU A 207 -0.29 -9.94 4.91
CA LEU A 207 -0.46 -11.23 5.58
C LEU A 207 -1.32 -12.20 4.75
N THR A 208 -2.35 -11.70 4.08
CA THR A 208 -3.19 -12.49 3.18
C THR A 208 -2.37 -12.99 1.99
N LEU A 209 -1.60 -12.11 1.35
CA LEU A 209 -0.70 -12.49 0.27
C LEU A 209 0.31 -13.56 0.72
N MET A 210 0.93 -13.36 1.89
CA MET A 210 1.86 -14.32 2.47
C MET A 210 1.21 -15.69 2.70
N ALA A 211 -0.03 -15.70 3.16
CA ALA A 211 -0.78 -16.93 3.40
C ALA A 211 -1.09 -17.71 2.11
N GLN A 212 -1.28 -17.01 1.01
CA GLN A 212 -1.59 -17.56 -0.31
C GLN A 212 -0.36 -17.92 -1.14
N ALA A 213 0.82 -17.43 -0.75
CA ALA A 213 2.05 -17.70 -1.48
C ALA A 213 2.44 -19.17 -1.42
N ASP A 214 2.92 -19.69 -2.53
CA ASP A 214 3.46 -21.05 -2.63
C ASP A 214 4.89 -21.05 -2.08
N VAL A 215 5.14 -21.76 -0.99
CA VAL A 215 6.44 -21.79 -0.31
C VAL A 215 6.80 -23.21 0.09
N THR A 216 8.08 -23.54 0.02
CA THR A 216 8.58 -24.86 0.41
C THR A 216 9.01 -24.94 1.88
N GLY A 217 9.34 -23.80 2.48
CA GLY A 217 9.73 -23.64 3.88
C GLY A 217 8.63 -22.99 4.73
N ARG A 218 9.05 -22.24 5.74
CA ARG A 218 8.20 -21.56 6.70
C ARG A 218 7.74 -20.17 6.18
N ARG A 219 6.61 -19.72 6.71
CA ARG A 219 6.15 -18.32 6.58
C ARG A 219 6.46 -17.55 7.85
N ILE A 220 7.34 -16.59 7.77
CA ILE A 220 7.84 -15.78 8.89
C ILE A 220 7.38 -14.33 8.70
N ALA A 221 6.56 -13.81 9.61
CA ALA A 221 6.10 -12.43 9.58
C ALA A 221 6.90 -11.58 10.57
N VAL A 222 7.71 -10.64 10.08
CA VAL A 222 8.44 -9.63 10.85
C VAL A 222 7.64 -8.33 10.80
N ILE A 223 6.98 -8.00 11.89
CA ILE A 223 6.02 -6.91 11.96
C ILE A 223 6.47 -5.90 13.00
N GLY A 224 6.78 -4.68 12.55
CA GLY A 224 7.08 -3.56 13.44
C GLY A 224 5.86 -2.74 13.79
N ASP A 225 6.09 -1.71 14.62
CA ASP A 225 5.03 -0.81 15.06
C ASP A 225 4.35 -0.13 13.87
N MET A 226 3.02 0.02 13.97
CA MET A 226 2.20 0.88 13.12
C MET A 226 2.00 2.22 13.85
N LEU A 227 2.45 3.31 13.25
CA LEU A 227 2.39 4.65 13.82
C LEU A 227 1.14 5.40 13.36
N GLU A 228 0.85 6.55 13.99
CA GLU A 228 -0.24 7.47 13.63
C GLU A 228 -1.65 6.87 13.79
N LEU A 229 -1.81 5.91 14.69
CA LEU A 229 -3.09 5.25 14.98
C LEU A 229 -3.85 5.87 16.18
N GLY A 230 -3.27 6.90 16.81
CA GLY A 230 -3.89 7.63 17.94
C GLY A 230 -4.09 6.77 19.18
N ASP A 231 -5.04 7.17 20.03
CA ASP A 231 -5.27 6.55 21.36
C ASP A 231 -5.60 5.05 21.31
N LYS A 232 -6.06 4.55 20.16
CA LYS A 232 -6.40 3.12 19.97
C LYS A 232 -5.26 2.31 19.32
N GLU A 233 -4.05 2.83 19.28
CA GLU A 233 -2.93 2.18 18.59
C GLU A 233 -2.68 0.74 19.08
N LEU A 234 -2.79 0.49 20.40
CA LEU A 234 -2.60 -0.85 20.96
C LEU A 234 -3.73 -1.82 20.61
N ASP A 235 -4.97 -1.31 20.50
CA ASP A 235 -6.12 -2.12 20.08
C ASP A 235 -5.95 -2.55 18.61
N TYR A 236 -5.57 -1.62 17.72
CA TYR A 236 -5.27 -1.94 16.33
C TYR A 236 -4.14 -2.97 16.18
N HIS A 237 -3.08 -2.88 16.98
CA HIS A 237 -2.01 -3.87 16.99
C HIS A 237 -2.52 -5.23 17.47
N ARG A 238 -3.29 -5.26 18.56
CA ARG A 238 -3.86 -6.50 19.11
C ARG A 238 -4.80 -7.18 18.12
N ASP A 239 -5.68 -6.41 17.48
CA ASP A 239 -6.62 -6.94 16.49
C ASP A 239 -5.90 -7.44 15.23
N ALA A 240 -4.86 -6.75 14.78
CA ALA A 240 -3.99 -7.23 13.71
C ALA A 240 -3.33 -8.57 14.09
N GLY A 241 -2.88 -8.71 15.34
CA GLY A 241 -2.33 -9.98 15.86
C GLY A 241 -3.34 -11.12 15.84
N LYS A 242 -4.60 -10.87 16.24
CA LYS A 242 -5.68 -11.86 16.16
C LYS A 242 -6.00 -12.29 14.73
N ALA A 243 -5.80 -11.40 13.78
CA ALA A 243 -6.08 -11.63 12.36
C ALA A 243 -4.94 -12.34 11.61
N ILE A 244 -3.80 -12.64 12.25
CA ILE A 244 -2.69 -13.34 11.61
C ILE A 244 -3.16 -14.72 11.12
N PRO A 245 -2.99 -15.03 9.81
CA PRO A 245 -3.40 -16.31 9.26
C PRO A 245 -2.70 -17.50 9.93
N LYS A 246 -3.42 -18.58 10.13
CA LYS A 246 -2.88 -19.83 10.73
C LYS A 246 -1.76 -20.47 9.89
N SER A 247 -1.62 -20.10 8.63
CA SER A 247 -0.53 -20.54 7.74
C SER A 247 0.79 -19.81 7.98
N VAL A 248 0.82 -18.76 8.81
CA VAL A 248 2.06 -18.14 9.28
C VAL A 248 2.66 -19.00 10.38
N ASP A 249 3.93 -19.38 10.24
CA ASP A 249 4.58 -20.29 11.18
C ASP A 249 5.23 -19.55 12.35
N THR A 250 5.76 -18.36 12.11
CA THR A 250 6.46 -17.56 13.11
C THR A 250 6.12 -16.09 12.99
N VAL A 251 5.92 -15.41 14.11
CA VAL A 251 5.70 -13.96 14.19
C VAL A 251 6.80 -13.32 15.02
N ILE A 252 7.42 -12.30 14.45
CA ILE A 252 8.47 -11.51 15.09
C ILE A 252 7.98 -10.08 15.19
N GLY A 253 7.70 -9.63 16.41
CA GLY A 253 7.33 -8.27 16.71
C GLY A 253 8.55 -7.39 16.93
N VAL A 254 8.60 -6.19 16.33
CA VAL A 254 9.71 -5.24 16.50
C VAL A 254 9.16 -3.88 16.94
N GLY A 255 9.65 -3.37 18.07
CA GLY A 255 9.20 -2.12 18.67
C GLY A 255 8.23 -2.33 19.84
N LYS A 256 7.86 -1.23 20.48
CA LYS A 256 7.09 -1.30 21.76
C LYS A 256 5.65 -1.74 21.58
N ARG A 257 4.97 -1.25 20.51
CA ARG A 257 3.55 -1.50 20.24
C ARG A 257 3.32 -2.90 19.68
N SER A 258 4.30 -3.47 18.98
CA SER A 258 4.25 -4.83 18.47
C SER A 258 4.06 -5.90 19.55
N ARG A 259 4.31 -5.58 20.84
CA ARG A 259 3.95 -6.46 21.96
C ARG A 259 2.46 -6.74 22.00
N ALA A 260 1.61 -5.72 21.79
CA ALA A 260 0.16 -5.89 21.75
C ALA A 260 -0.28 -6.78 20.56
N LEU A 261 0.43 -6.69 19.43
CA LEU A 261 0.19 -7.59 18.30
C LEU A 261 0.51 -9.05 18.66
N LEU A 262 1.64 -9.30 19.33
CA LEU A 262 1.99 -10.65 19.77
C LEU A 262 1.00 -11.18 20.84
N ASP A 263 0.48 -10.30 21.71
CA ASP A 263 -0.57 -10.67 22.67
C ASP A 263 -1.85 -11.06 21.92
N GLY A 264 -2.26 -10.31 20.90
CA GLY A 264 -3.40 -10.66 20.04
C GLY A 264 -3.23 -12.00 19.34
N ALA A 265 -2.03 -12.27 18.80
CA ALA A 265 -1.72 -13.56 18.18
C ALA A 265 -1.82 -14.72 19.18
N ARG A 266 -1.33 -14.52 20.41
CA ARG A 266 -1.43 -15.50 21.50
C ARG A 266 -2.89 -15.75 21.91
N GLU A 267 -3.70 -14.68 22.03
CA GLU A 267 -5.14 -14.78 22.29
C GLU A 267 -5.89 -15.57 21.20
N ALA A 268 -5.45 -15.48 19.94
CA ALA A 268 -5.99 -16.23 18.83
C ALA A 268 -5.46 -17.69 18.74
N GLY A 269 -4.62 -18.11 19.68
CA GLY A 269 -4.10 -19.47 19.78
C GLY A 269 -2.77 -19.72 19.08
N PHE A 270 -2.01 -18.68 18.73
CA PHE A 270 -0.67 -18.84 18.19
C PHE A 270 0.28 -19.42 19.25
N ALA A 271 1.09 -20.41 18.86
CA ALA A 271 2.02 -21.06 19.80
C ALA A 271 3.07 -20.08 20.31
N THR A 272 3.22 -19.98 21.65
CA THR A 272 4.13 -19.01 22.29
C THR A 272 5.58 -19.19 21.83
N GLY A 273 6.02 -20.43 21.55
CA GLY A 273 7.39 -20.72 21.07
C GLY A 273 7.68 -20.16 19.67
N ASN A 274 6.65 -19.75 18.92
CA ASN A 274 6.76 -19.18 17.58
C ASN A 274 6.53 -17.65 17.58
N LEU A 275 6.46 -17.04 18.77
CA LEU A 275 6.31 -15.60 18.95
C LEU A 275 7.59 -15.03 19.55
N HIS A 276 8.25 -14.16 18.81
CA HIS A 276 9.49 -13.49 19.22
C HIS A 276 9.29 -11.99 19.28
N HIS A 277 9.99 -11.31 20.18
CA HIS A 277 9.94 -9.86 20.31
C HIS A 277 11.33 -9.26 20.40
N PHE A 278 11.54 -8.15 19.68
CA PHE A 278 12.76 -7.32 19.73
C PHE A 278 12.39 -5.86 19.89
N ASP A 279 13.19 -5.10 20.63
CA ASP A 279 12.92 -3.69 20.85
C ASP A 279 13.33 -2.83 19.65
N ASP A 280 14.24 -3.33 18.77
CA ASP A 280 14.76 -2.61 17.63
C ASP A 280 15.06 -3.52 16.42
N ALA A 281 15.21 -2.88 15.24
CA ALA A 281 15.49 -3.56 13.99
C ALA A 281 16.87 -4.28 13.97
N PRO A 282 17.98 -3.71 14.48
CA PRO A 282 19.26 -4.41 14.50
C PRO A 282 19.21 -5.73 15.25
N SER A 283 18.63 -5.76 16.44
CA SER A 283 18.52 -6.98 17.25
C SER A 283 17.69 -8.07 16.55
N ALA A 284 16.57 -7.66 15.91
CA ALA A 284 15.76 -8.58 15.12
C ALA A 284 16.51 -9.09 13.89
N GLY A 285 17.28 -8.23 13.23
CA GLY A 285 18.11 -8.60 12.07
C GLY A 285 19.19 -9.62 12.42
N GLU A 286 19.91 -9.44 13.52
CA GLU A 286 20.93 -10.41 13.96
C GLU A 286 20.30 -11.76 14.30
N PHE A 287 19.14 -11.79 14.92
CA PHE A 287 18.40 -13.04 15.15
C PHE A 287 18.03 -13.70 13.82
N LEU A 288 17.48 -12.95 12.87
CA LEU A 288 17.02 -13.46 11.57
C LEU A 288 18.15 -14.07 10.74
N LYS A 289 19.37 -13.51 10.76
CA LYS A 289 20.54 -14.06 10.05
C LYS A 289 20.79 -15.54 10.36
N THR A 290 20.50 -15.98 11.56
CA THR A 290 20.69 -17.36 12.00
C THR A 290 19.43 -18.19 12.02
N PHE A 291 18.27 -17.52 11.95
CA PHE A 291 16.96 -18.15 12.08
C PHE A 291 16.37 -18.58 10.75
N ILE A 292 16.48 -17.74 9.71
CA ILE A 292 15.93 -18.03 8.37
C ILE A 292 16.71 -19.16 7.69
N ARG A 293 16.02 -19.88 6.80
CA ARG A 293 16.56 -21.03 6.06
C ARG A 293 16.16 -20.93 4.59
N PRO A 294 16.90 -21.58 3.69
CA PRO A 294 16.45 -21.72 2.31
C PRO A 294 15.03 -22.28 2.21
N GLY A 295 14.22 -21.69 1.33
CA GLY A 295 12.81 -22.02 1.15
C GLY A 295 11.83 -21.26 2.04
N ASP A 296 12.29 -20.54 3.08
CA ASP A 296 11.42 -19.69 3.90
C ASP A 296 10.93 -18.46 3.10
N LEU A 297 9.71 -18.01 3.40
CA LEU A 297 9.18 -16.70 3.00
C LEU A 297 9.13 -15.79 4.21
N VAL A 298 9.78 -14.64 4.13
CA VAL A 298 9.88 -13.65 5.21
C VAL A 298 9.22 -12.35 4.78
N LEU A 299 8.05 -12.02 5.32
CA LEU A 299 7.46 -10.69 5.22
C LEU A 299 8.14 -9.75 6.22
N ILE A 300 8.58 -8.57 5.77
CA ILE A 300 9.12 -7.51 6.65
C ILE A 300 8.30 -6.24 6.42
N LYS A 301 7.55 -5.79 7.46
CA LYS A 301 6.64 -4.66 7.34
C LYS A 301 6.52 -3.85 8.63
N ALA A 302 6.63 -2.52 8.52
CA ALA A 302 6.41 -1.57 9.62
C ALA A 302 6.11 -0.16 9.08
N SER A 303 5.73 0.75 9.98
CA SER A 303 5.78 2.18 9.66
C SER A 303 7.21 2.65 9.42
N ARG A 304 7.41 3.64 8.54
CA ARG A 304 8.72 4.13 8.09
C ARG A 304 9.67 4.47 9.25
N GLY A 305 9.13 5.10 10.31
CA GLY A 305 9.92 5.50 11.49
C GLY A 305 10.53 4.35 12.30
N ILE A 306 10.15 3.10 12.06
CA ILE A 306 10.70 1.93 12.75
C ILE A 306 11.99 1.44 12.09
N GLY A 307 12.17 1.71 10.79
CA GLY A 307 13.42 1.43 10.07
C GLY A 307 13.70 -0.05 9.86
N LEU A 308 12.67 -0.87 9.54
CA LEU A 308 12.87 -2.31 9.26
C LEU A 308 13.55 -2.58 7.91
N ASP A 309 13.69 -1.60 7.04
CA ASP A 309 14.55 -1.64 5.85
C ASP A 309 16.01 -2.03 6.21
N ARG A 310 16.48 -1.68 7.41
CA ARG A 310 17.79 -2.14 7.93
C ARG A 310 17.88 -3.67 8.02
N ILE A 311 16.80 -4.34 8.40
CA ILE A 311 16.77 -5.82 8.43
C ILE A 311 16.92 -6.36 7.02
N VAL A 312 16.19 -5.80 6.05
CA VAL A 312 16.29 -6.20 4.64
C VAL A 312 17.74 -6.08 4.16
N ASN A 313 18.37 -4.92 4.39
CA ASN A 313 19.76 -4.67 4.02
C ASN A 313 20.73 -5.64 4.69
N MET A 314 20.53 -5.96 5.97
CA MET A 314 21.36 -6.93 6.71
C MET A 314 21.24 -8.37 6.17
N LEU A 315 20.07 -8.78 5.67
CA LEU A 315 19.82 -10.12 5.17
C LEU A 315 20.25 -10.30 3.72
N THR A 316 20.11 -9.26 2.89
CA THR A 316 20.36 -9.32 1.44
C THR A 316 21.73 -8.79 1.03
N GLY A 317 22.46 -8.16 1.96
CA GLY A 317 23.76 -7.54 1.66
C GLY A 317 23.67 -6.26 0.82
N HIS A 318 22.47 -5.68 0.61
CA HIS A 318 22.32 -4.41 -0.06
C HIS A 318 22.78 -3.28 0.86
N ALA A 319 23.71 -2.44 0.41
CA ALA A 319 24.15 -1.28 1.16
C ALA A 319 23.07 -0.17 1.12
N GLU A 320 22.89 0.54 2.23
CA GLU A 320 22.11 1.79 2.26
C GLU A 320 22.68 2.75 1.19
N GLY A 321 21.88 3.10 0.17
CA GLY A 321 22.24 4.14 -0.79
C GLY A 321 22.43 3.75 -2.26
N ALA A 322 22.13 2.54 -2.68
CA ALA A 322 22.14 2.13 -4.09
C ALA A 322 20.77 2.39 -4.76
N HIS A 323 20.39 3.68 -4.88
CA HIS A 323 19.22 4.10 -5.69
C HIS A 323 19.45 5.44 -6.37
#